data_e466d49c59c6bbf257273f494e8b8358
#
_entry.id   e466d49c59c6bbf257273f494e8b8358
#
_cell.length_a   1.000
_cell.length_b   1.000
_cell.length_c   1.000
_cell.angle_alpha   90.00
_cell.angle_beta   90.00
_cell.angle_gamma   90.00
#
_symmetry.space_group_name_H-M   'P 1'
#
loop_
_entity.id
_entity.type
_entity.pdbx_description
1 polymer ?
#
loop_
_entity_poly.entity_id
_entity_poly.type
_entity_poly.pdbx_seq_one_letter_code
_entity_poly.pdbx_strand_id
1 'polypeptide(L)'
;GNVSGSSGSCSGNSATATVATNAQGLTGTPDIAVRNITGVAATFTGVLTYEDVTNIDSIGIVTARTGVRVNAGGIIVTAGISTIGAGVSVTGPYKENITAMGALEVDCSTGNYFTKTIAGNSTFTFANVPTGCAYAFTLELTHSSGTVTWPASVKFPADTAPTLTTGKTHLFMFITDDGGTRFRGSSLVDYAN
;
A
#
# COMPACT_ATOMS: atom_id res chain seq x y z
N GLY A 1 -10.40 36.04 -57.95
CA GLY A 1 -11.81 35.68 -58.00
C GLY A 1 -12.22 34.89 -56.78
N ASN A 2 -13.22 35.42 -56.08
CA ASN A 2 -13.80 34.71 -54.93
C ASN A 2 -14.62 33.54 -55.46
N VAL A 3 -14.24 32.30 -55.11
CA VAL A 3 -15.07 31.12 -55.43
C VAL A 3 -16.08 30.94 -54.28
N SER A 4 -17.30 31.41 -54.52
CA SER A 4 -18.43 31.16 -53.63
C SER A 4 -19.21 29.96 -54.15
N GLY A 5 -18.82 28.76 -53.73
CA GLY A 5 -19.49 27.54 -54.07
C GLY A 5 -18.81 26.33 -53.44
N SER A 6 -19.56 25.26 -53.14
CA SER A 6 -18.96 24.01 -52.70
C SER A 6 -18.16 23.38 -53.83
N SER A 7 -16.84 23.44 -53.78
CA SER A 7 -15.99 22.69 -54.66
C SER A 7 -15.86 21.26 -54.17
N GLY A 8 -16.19 20.29 -54.97
CA GLY A 8 -16.06 18.87 -54.66
C GLY A 8 -14.63 18.37 -54.50
N SER A 9 -13.62 19.18 -54.87
CA SER A 9 -12.23 18.95 -54.54
C SER A 9 -11.42 20.23 -54.71
N CYS A 10 -10.67 20.60 -53.74
CA CYS A 10 -9.68 21.67 -53.78
C CYS A 10 -8.29 21.03 -53.87
N SER A 11 -7.67 21.00 -55.02
CA SER A 11 -6.34 20.42 -55.24
C SER A 11 -5.18 21.42 -55.04
N GLY A 12 -5.47 22.60 -54.49
CA GLY A 12 -4.48 23.64 -54.22
C GLY A 12 -4.26 23.91 -52.74
N ASN A 13 -3.06 24.33 -52.35
CA ASN A 13 -2.78 24.81 -51.01
C ASN A 13 -3.57 26.09 -50.74
N SER A 14 -4.52 26.04 -49.83
CA SER A 14 -5.10 27.24 -49.25
C SER A 14 -4.15 27.77 -48.20
N ALA A 15 -3.59 28.93 -48.42
CA ALA A 15 -2.68 29.56 -47.44
C ALA A 15 -3.39 29.97 -46.14
N THR A 16 -4.74 30.07 -46.15
CA THR A 16 -5.52 30.35 -44.96
C THR A 16 -6.90 29.70 -45.07
N ALA A 17 -7.15 28.64 -44.29
CA ALA A 17 -8.50 28.18 -44.01
C ALA A 17 -8.94 28.73 -42.64
N THR A 18 -9.92 29.64 -42.64
CA THR A 18 -10.39 30.32 -41.40
C THR A 18 -11.16 29.39 -40.50
N VAL A 19 -11.87 28.39 -41.03
CA VAL A 19 -12.58 27.36 -40.27
C VAL A 19 -12.69 26.08 -41.11
N ALA A 20 -12.22 24.97 -40.59
CA ALA A 20 -12.57 23.62 -41.08
C ALA A 20 -13.62 23.01 -40.15
N THR A 21 -14.86 22.89 -40.62
CA THR A 21 -15.97 22.33 -39.82
C THR A 21 -15.81 20.82 -39.62
N ASN A 22 -15.16 20.11 -40.55
CA ASN A 22 -14.83 18.70 -40.42
C ASN A 22 -13.52 18.39 -41.13
N ALA A 23 -12.47 18.06 -40.39
CA ALA A 23 -11.26 17.43 -40.94
C ALA A 23 -11.36 15.91 -40.76
N GLN A 24 -11.56 15.17 -41.83
CA GLN A 24 -11.71 13.69 -41.80
C GLN A 24 -10.38 12.95 -41.61
N GLY A 25 -9.28 13.64 -41.49
CA GLY A 25 -7.97 13.07 -41.20
C GLY A 25 -6.84 13.97 -41.67
N LEU A 26 -5.77 13.97 -40.95
CA LEU A 26 -4.49 14.59 -41.31
C LEU A 26 -3.55 13.44 -41.69
N THR A 27 -3.12 13.41 -42.96
CA THR A 27 -2.16 12.41 -43.45
C THR A 27 -0.76 13.01 -43.50
N GLY A 28 0.25 12.20 -43.21
CA GLY A 28 1.63 12.64 -43.10
C GLY A 28 2.07 12.86 -41.67
N THR A 29 3.05 13.71 -41.45
CA THR A 29 3.58 14.11 -40.13
C THR A 29 3.38 15.61 -39.89
N PRO A 30 2.12 16.07 -39.72
CA PRO A 30 1.88 17.48 -39.50
C PRO A 30 2.26 17.90 -38.07
N ASP A 31 2.93 19.02 -37.91
CA ASP A 31 3.06 19.71 -36.63
C ASP A 31 1.73 20.41 -36.32
N ILE A 32 1.07 19.98 -35.26
CA ILE A 32 -0.26 20.50 -34.85
C ILE A 32 -0.15 21.18 -33.49
N ALA A 33 -0.40 22.48 -33.46
CA ALA A 33 -0.59 23.23 -32.23
C ALA A 33 -2.09 23.34 -31.94
N VAL A 34 -2.55 22.70 -30.84
CA VAL A 34 -3.94 22.75 -30.41
C VAL A 34 -4.04 23.28 -28.97
N ARG A 35 -5.03 24.10 -28.73
CA ARG A 35 -5.29 24.62 -27.37
C ARG A 35 -5.91 23.55 -26.46
N ASN A 36 -6.87 22.81 -26.98
CA ASN A 36 -7.60 21.77 -26.25
C ASN A 36 -7.81 20.56 -27.15
N ILE A 37 -7.61 19.36 -26.63
CA ILE A 37 -7.99 18.10 -27.25
C ILE A 37 -9.07 17.48 -26.37
N THR A 38 -10.30 17.37 -26.91
CA THR A 38 -11.40 16.63 -26.29
C THR A 38 -11.75 15.47 -27.19
N GLY A 39 -11.63 14.25 -26.71
CA GLY A 39 -11.90 13.05 -27.50
C GLY A 39 -12.30 11.88 -26.64
N VAL A 40 -12.90 10.86 -27.28
CA VAL A 40 -13.25 9.61 -26.62
C VAL A 40 -12.00 8.76 -26.34
N ALA A 41 -11.01 8.82 -27.24
CA ALA A 41 -9.72 8.14 -27.08
C ALA A 41 -8.61 8.93 -27.76
N ALA A 42 -7.40 8.85 -27.22
CA ALA A 42 -6.17 9.32 -27.85
C ALA A 42 -5.10 8.22 -27.70
N THR A 43 -4.41 7.90 -28.82
CA THR A 43 -3.29 6.95 -28.83
C THR A 43 -2.01 7.69 -29.26
N PHE A 44 -1.01 7.69 -28.39
CA PHE A 44 0.29 8.25 -28.64
C PHE A 44 1.31 7.11 -28.80
N THR A 45 1.94 7.01 -29.97
CA THR A 45 2.95 5.98 -30.23
C THR A 45 4.37 6.42 -29.89
N GLY A 46 4.56 7.69 -29.57
CA GLY A 46 5.83 8.30 -29.17
C GLY A 46 5.84 8.73 -27.71
N VAL A 47 6.79 9.60 -27.38
CA VAL A 47 6.90 10.20 -26.04
C VAL A 47 5.85 11.29 -25.90
N LEU A 48 5.06 11.23 -24.84
CA LEU A 48 4.18 12.31 -24.44
C LEU A 48 4.84 13.09 -23.29
N THR A 49 5.21 14.33 -23.56
CA THR A 49 5.80 15.22 -22.57
C THR A 49 4.73 16.16 -22.03
N TYR A 50 4.57 16.16 -20.72
CA TYR A 50 3.67 17.07 -20.01
C TYR A 50 4.46 18.09 -19.23
N GLU A 51 3.99 19.32 -19.21
CA GLU A 51 4.49 20.34 -18.31
C GLU A 51 3.77 20.22 -16.95
N ASP A 52 2.44 20.07 -16.95
CA ASP A 52 1.62 19.84 -15.77
C ASP A 52 0.48 18.87 -16.05
N VAL A 53 0.31 17.85 -15.19
CA VAL A 53 -0.86 16.97 -15.17
C VAL A 53 -1.51 17.06 -13.80
N THR A 54 -2.69 17.65 -13.74
CA THR A 54 -3.40 17.81 -12.45
C THR A 54 -3.88 16.47 -11.88
N ASN A 55 -4.41 15.61 -12.75
CA ASN A 55 -4.91 14.28 -12.35
C ASN A 55 -4.60 13.24 -13.43
N ILE A 56 -4.17 12.06 -13.00
CA ILE A 56 -4.13 10.85 -13.81
C ILE A 56 -5.06 9.83 -13.14
N ASP A 57 -6.18 9.53 -13.80
CA ASP A 57 -7.08 8.45 -13.39
C ASP A 57 -6.84 7.25 -14.30
N SER A 58 -6.43 6.13 -13.74
CA SER A 58 -6.19 4.87 -14.45
C SER A 58 -7.03 3.76 -13.84
N ILE A 59 -7.96 3.22 -14.63
CA ILE A 59 -8.78 2.06 -14.24
C ILE A 59 -8.00 0.75 -14.37
N GLY A 60 -6.83 0.79 -15.02
CA GLY A 60 -5.99 -0.38 -15.27
C GLY A 60 -4.63 -0.29 -14.59
N ILE A 61 -3.62 -0.88 -15.25
CA ILE A 61 -2.25 -0.94 -14.76
C ILE A 61 -1.48 0.30 -15.20
N VAL A 62 -0.78 0.95 -14.26
CA VAL A 62 0.23 1.97 -14.56
C VAL A 62 1.61 1.30 -14.53
N THR A 63 2.33 1.31 -15.65
CA THR A 63 3.69 0.77 -15.74
C THR A 63 4.70 1.90 -15.82
N ALA A 64 5.54 2.06 -14.80
CA ALA A 64 6.68 2.98 -14.80
C ALA A 64 7.99 2.17 -14.92
N ARG A 65 8.69 2.26 -16.07
CA ARG A 65 9.89 1.45 -16.36
C ARG A 65 11.13 1.89 -15.63
N THR A 66 11.26 3.18 -15.36
CA THR A 66 12.44 3.78 -14.71
C THR A 66 12.18 4.20 -13.28
N GLY A 67 10.95 4.09 -12.80
CA GLY A 67 10.55 4.39 -11.43
C GLY A 67 9.49 5.46 -11.31
N VAL A 68 8.97 5.60 -10.11
CA VAL A 68 8.02 6.65 -9.70
C VAL A 68 8.69 7.49 -8.62
N ARG A 69 8.79 8.79 -8.85
CA ARG A 69 9.27 9.75 -7.86
C ARG A 69 8.12 10.62 -7.38
N VAL A 70 7.84 10.55 -6.08
CA VAL A 70 6.84 11.40 -5.42
C VAL A 70 7.57 12.45 -4.59
N ASN A 71 7.50 13.73 -4.98
CA ASN A 71 8.22 14.81 -4.32
C ASN A 71 7.48 15.34 -3.07
N ALA A 72 6.16 15.25 -3.06
CA ALA A 72 5.30 15.67 -1.95
C ALA A 72 4.03 14.82 -1.91
N GLY A 73 3.36 14.77 -0.76
CA GLY A 73 2.18 13.93 -0.58
C GLY A 73 2.57 12.53 -0.11
N GLY A 74 2.49 11.56 -0.96
CA GLY A 74 2.81 10.17 -0.64
C GLY A 74 2.15 9.19 -1.61
N ILE A 75 2.37 7.91 -1.37
CA ILE A 75 1.68 6.81 -2.05
C ILE A 75 0.74 6.18 -1.04
N ILE A 76 -0.55 6.19 -1.33
CA ILE A 76 -1.58 5.58 -0.48
C ILE A 76 -2.09 4.33 -1.22
N VAL A 77 -1.92 3.17 -0.60
CA VAL A 77 -2.51 1.90 -1.06
C VAL A 77 -3.65 1.58 -0.10
N THR A 78 -4.88 1.80 -0.55
CA THR A 78 -6.09 1.63 0.30
C THR A 78 -6.57 0.19 0.36
N ALA A 79 -6.18 -0.64 -0.61
CA ALA A 79 -6.50 -2.06 -0.65
C ALA A 79 -5.43 -2.82 -1.44
N GLY A 80 -5.30 -4.12 -1.17
CA GLY A 80 -4.33 -4.98 -1.81
C GLY A 80 -2.97 -5.01 -1.11
N ILE A 81 -1.98 -5.58 -1.78
CA ILE A 81 -0.61 -5.76 -1.25
C ILE A 81 0.36 -4.90 -2.05
N SER A 82 1.23 -4.18 -1.36
CA SER A 82 2.37 -3.50 -1.97
C SER A 82 3.57 -4.47 -1.97
N THR A 83 3.93 -5.02 -3.13
CA THR A 83 5.09 -5.91 -3.25
C THR A 83 6.30 -5.14 -3.74
N ILE A 84 7.36 -5.12 -2.95
CA ILE A 84 8.64 -4.50 -3.29
C ILE A 84 9.68 -5.61 -3.42
N GLY A 85 10.06 -5.94 -4.67
CA GLY A 85 10.97 -7.05 -4.98
C GLY A 85 12.45 -6.78 -4.67
N ALA A 86 12.78 -5.53 -4.30
CA ALA A 86 14.11 -5.13 -3.82
C ALA A 86 13.99 -4.57 -2.40
N GLY A 87 15.05 -4.00 -1.87
CA GLY A 87 15.04 -3.43 -0.52
C GLY A 87 14.16 -2.19 -0.38
N VAL A 88 13.67 -1.94 0.82
CA VAL A 88 13.02 -0.69 1.25
C VAL A 88 14.01 0.09 2.11
N SER A 89 14.32 1.32 1.73
CA SER A 89 15.09 2.25 2.55
C SER A 89 14.14 3.29 3.15
N VAL A 90 14.06 3.31 4.48
CA VAL A 90 13.25 4.27 5.23
C VAL A 90 14.20 5.18 6.00
N THR A 91 14.25 6.46 5.64
CA THR A 91 15.12 7.46 6.31
C THR A 91 14.42 8.23 7.43
N GLY A 92 13.10 8.10 7.54
CA GLY A 92 12.28 8.66 8.60
C GLY A 92 11.76 7.61 9.57
N PRO A 93 10.92 8.00 10.54
CA PRO A 93 10.30 7.04 11.45
C PRO A 93 9.42 6.04 10.70
N TYR A 94 9.62 4.75 10.94
CA TYR A 94 8.67 3.72 10.56
C TYR A 94 7.53 3.70 11.58
N LYS A 95 6.29 3.81 11.10
CA LYS A 95 5.10 3.85 11.96
C LYS A 95 4.26 2.62 11.71
N GLU A 96 3.99 1.88 12.76
CA GLU A 96 3.05 0.77 12.75
C GLU A 96 1.72 1.18 13.39
N ASN A 97 0.64 0.54 12.98
CA ASN A 97 -0.65 0.73 13.61
C ASN A 97 -0.72 -0.06 14.90
N ILE A 98 -1.29 0.55 15.96
CA ILE A 98 -1.54 -0.11 17.24
C ILE A 98 -2.92 -0.76 17.16
N THR A 99 -2.98 -2.09 17.33
CA THR A 99 -4.22 -2.85 17.34
C THR A 99 -4.61 -3.20 18.77
N ALA A 100 -5.66 -2.54 19.28
CA ALA A 100 -6.26 -2.88 20.57
C ALA A 100 -7.12 -4.15 20.42
N MET A 101 -6.76 -5.21 21.13
CA MET A 101 -7.44 -6.51 21.02
C MET A 101 -8.75 -6.53 21.81
N GLY A 102 -9.87 -6.77 21.14
CA GLY A 102 -11.16 -7.02 21.80
C GLY A 102 -11.24 -8.38 22.49
N ALA A 103 -10.77 -9.42 21.82
CA ALA A 103 -10.72 -10.82 22.33
C ALA A 103 -9.30 -11.19 22.77
N LEU A 104 -9.07 -12.48 23.05
CA LEU A 104 -7.76 -13.07 23.37
C LEU A 104 -7.09 -13.70 22.14
N GLU A 105 -7.67 -13.52 20.96
CA GLU A 105 -7.11 -13.92 19.69
C GLU A 105 -6.26 -12.78 19.09
N VAL A 106 -5.01 -13.07 18.79
CA VAL A 106 -4.16 -12.21 17.99
C VAL A 106 -4.39 -12.55 16.53
N ASP A 107 -5.10 -11.68 15.81
CA ASP A 107 -5.26 -11.79 14.36
C ASP A 107 -4.05 -11.19 13.66
N CYS A 108 -3.11 -12.05 13.25
CA CYS A 108 -1.84 -11.66 12.63
C CYS A 108 -1.99 -10.96 11.26
N SER A 109 -3.19 -10.96 10.68
CA SER A 109 -3.47 -10.23 9.44
C SER A 109 -3.73 -8.73 9.67
N THR A 110 -3.93 -8.29 10.92
CA THR A 110 -4.34 -6.92 11.26
C THR A 110 -3.21 -5.99 11.67
N GLY A 111 -2.00 -6.50 11.88
CA GLY A 111 -0.84 -5.68 12.24
C GLY A 111 0.29 -6.44 12.91
N ASN A 112 1.24 -5.67 13.46
CA ASN A 112 2.43 -6.20 14.13
C ASN A 112 2.59 -5.70 15.58
N TYR A 113 1.73 -4.77 16.02
CA TYR A 113 1.73 -4.28 17.40
C TYR A 113 0.33 -4.39 17.99
N PHE A 114 0.18 -5.20 19.02
CA PHE A 114 -1.09 -5.48 19.69
C PHE A 114 -1.04 -5.05 21.15
N THR A 115 -2.18 -4.57 21.66
CA THR A 115 -2.32 -4.22 23.07
C THR A 115 -3.51 -4.96 23.68
N LYS A 116 -3.35 -5.44 24.90
CA LYS A 116 -4.41 -6.11 25.66
C LYS A 116 -4.29 -5.88 27.16
N THR A 117 -5.40 -5.58 27.81
CA THR A 117 -5.53 -5.65 29.27
C THR A 117 -6.25 -6.93 29.63
N ILE A 118 -5.71 -7.67 30.61
CA ILE A 118 -6.35 -8.85 31.17
C ILE A 118 -6.62 -8.67 32.66
N ALA A 119 -7.78 -9.17 33.11
CA ALA A 119 -8.24 -9.11 34.51
C ALA A 119 -8.73 -10.46 35.03
N GLY A 120 -8.22 -11.56 34.47
CA GLY A 120 -8.55 -12.92 34.80
C GLY A 120 -7.75 -13.92 34.00
N ASN A 121 -8.00 -15.23 34.23
CA ASN A 121 -7.34 -16.28 33.47
C ASN A 121 -7.58 -16.11 31.97
N SER A 122 -6.53 -16.07 31.20
CA SER A 122 -6.55 -15.69 29.78
C SER A 122 -5.77 -16.69 28.94
N THR A 123 -6.47 -17.33 28.00
CA THR A 123 -5.87 -18.24 27.02
C THR A 123 -5.78 -17.54 25.68
N PHE A 124 -4.58 -17.26 25.22
CA PHE A 124 -4.35 -16.63 23.92
C PHE A 124 -4.38 -17.64 22.78
N THR A 125 -4.83 -17.15 21.62
CA THR A 125 -4.73 -17.87 20.33
C THR A 125 -4.13 -16.93 19.28
N PHE A 126 -3.44 -17.50 18.28
CA PHE A 126 -2.89 -16.76 17.16
C PHE A 126 -3.52 -17.26 15.86
N ALA A 127 -4.11 -16.36 15.10
CA ALA A 127 -4.86 -16.66 13.89
C ALA A 127 -4.31 -15.88 12.68
N ASN A 128 -4.65 -16.34 11.48
CA ASN A 128 -4.33 -15.68 10.20
C ASN A 128 -2.83 -15.35 10.03
N VAL A 129 -1.97 -16.26 10.47
CA VAL A 129 -0.52 -16.08 10.41
C VAL A 129 -0.05 -16.09 8.96
N PRO A 130 0.70 -15.06 8.50
CA PRO A 130 1.23 -15.04 7.15
C PRO A 130 2.13 -16.24 6.86
N THR A 131 1.98 -16.83 5.66
CA THR A 131 2.75 -17.98 5.22
C THR A 131 3.75 -17.61 4.13
N GLY A 132 4.83 -18.38 4.00
CA GLY A 132 5.86 -18.14 2.99
C GLY A 132 6.80 -16.97 3.28
N CYS A 133 6.74 -16.42 4.49
CA CYS A 133 7.61 -15.33 4.96
C CYS A 133 7.86 -15.46 6.46
N ALA A 134 8.88 -14.79 6.97
CA ALA A 134 9.01 -14.56 8.40
C ALA A 134 8.01 -13.48 8.84
N TYR A 135 7.31 -13.71 9.94
CA TYR A 135 6.39 -12.76 10.53
C TYR A 135 6.72 -12.57 12.01
N ALA A 136 6.67 -11.34 12.46
CA ALA A 136 6.90 -11.00 13.87
C ALA A 136 5.87 -9.98 14.34
N PHE A 137 5.49 -10.07 15.61
CA PHE A 137 4.65 -9.09 16.26
C PHE A 137 5.02 -8.87 17.72
N THR A 138 4.63 -7.73 18.24
CA THR A 138 4.73 -7.36 19.66
C THR A 138 3.33 -7.38 20.27
N LEU A 139 3.21 -7.98 21.47
CA LEU A 139 2.03 -7.89 22.33
C LEU A 139 2.40 -7.15 23.60
N GLU A 140 1.81 -5.97 23.79
CA GLU A 140 1.83 -5.25 25.06
C GLU A 140 0.66 -5.71 25.93
N LEU A 141 0.96 -6.32 27.06
CA LEU A 141 0.00 -6.94 27.94
C LEU A 141 -0.04 -6.22 29.29
N THR A 142 -1.12 -5.50 29.57
CA THR A 142 -1.39 -4.98 30.90
C THR A 142 -2.05 -6.06 31.75
N HIS A 143 -1.34 -6.54 32.77
CA HIS A 143 -1.75 -7.66 33.61
C HIS A 143 -2.36 -7.18 34.92
N SER A 144 -3.69 -7.10 34.98
CA SER A 144 -4.38 -6.72 36.23
C SER A 144 -4.57 -7.90 37.17
N SER A 145 -4.86 -9.10 36.67
CA SER A 145 -4.98 -10.35 37.45
C SER A 145 -5.08 -11.58 36.56
N GLY A 146 -5.00 -12.77 37.14
CA GLY A 146 -5.18 -14.05 36.49
C GLY A 146 -3.89 -14.67 35.96
N THR A 147 -4.02 -15.79 35.26
CA THR A 147 -2.91 -16.52 34.63
C THR A 147 -3.00 -16.42 33.13
N VAL A 148 -1.85 -16.39 32.46
CA VAL A 148 -1.76 -16.40 30.99
C VAL A 148 -1.41 -17.80 30.52
N THR A 149 -2.23 -18.31 29.59
CA THR A 149 -1.95 -19.56 28.86
C THR A 149 -1.64 -19.20 27.41
N TRP A 150 -0.46 -19.59 26.98
CA TRP A 150 0.00 -19.37 25.59
C TRP A 150 -0.37 -20.55 24.71
N PRO A 151 -0.52 -20.35 23.39
CA PRO A 151 -0.69 -21.45 22.44
C PRO A 151 0.46 -22.46 22.53
N ALA A 152 0.18 -23.74 22.31
CA ALA A 152 1.21 -24.80 22.33
C ALA A 152 2.33 -24.59 21.30
N SER A 153 2.05 -23.82 20.24
CA SER A 153 3.03 -23.41 19.22
C SER A 153 4.06 -22.40 19.75
N VAL A 154 3.79 -21.72 20.86
CA VAL A 154 4.74 -20.75 21.45
C VAL A 154 5.83 -21.47 22.23
N LYS A 155 7.07 -21.15 21.92
CA LYS A 155 8.28 -21.64 22.59
C LYS A 155 9.06 -20.48 23.17
N PHE A 156 9.13 -20.42 24.49
CA PHE A 156 9.97 -19.47 25.23
C PHE A 156 11.38 -20.05 25.45
N PRO A 157 12.37 -19.22 25.79
CA PRO A 157 13.71 -19.69 26.19
C PRO A 157 13.63 -20.73 27.32
N ALA A 158 14.41 -21.77 27.22
CA ALA A 158 14.40 -22.90 28.16
C ALA A 158 13.02 -23.57 28.34
N ASP A 159 12.13 -23.44 27.35
CA ASP A 159 10.76 -23.96 27.34
C ASP A 159 9.92 -23.49 28.55
N THR A 160 10.25 -22.33 29.08
CA THR A 160 9.61 -21.77 30.29
C THR A 160 9.00 -20.42 29.97
N ALA A 161 7.68 -20.33 30.14
CA ALA A 161 6.96 -19.04 30.00
C ALA A 161 7.36 -18.11 31.17
N PRO A 162 7.46 -16.79 30.91
CA PRO A 162 7.82 -15.85 31.97
C PRO A 162 6.73 -15.75 33.03
N THR A 163 7.14 -15.51 34.28
CA THR A 163 6.24 -15.16 35.38
C THR A 163 5.88 -13.68 35.25
N LEU A 164 4.60 -13.36 35.37
CA LEU A 164 4.07 -12.01 35.20
C LEU A 164 3.62 -11.45 36.57
N THR A 165 4.04 -10.25 36.88
CA THR A 165 3.63 -9.55 38.09
C THR A 165 2.30 -8.82 37.84
N THR A 166 1.34 -9.05 38.74
CA THR A 166 0.04 -8.35 38.73
C THR A 166 0.22 -6.84 38.91
N GLY A 167 -0.57 -6.05 38.17
CA GLY A 167 -0.49 -4.58 38.18
C GLY A 167 0.63 -4.00 37.32
N LYS A 168 1.27 -4.81 36.50
CA LYS A 168 2.37 -4.41 35.61
C LYS A 168 2.01 -4.61 34.16
N THR A 169 2.77 -3.94 33.29
CA THR A 169 2.73 -4.14 31.86
C THR A 169 3.94 -4.97 31.41
N HIS A 170 3.72 -5.82 30.45
CA HIS A 170 4.71 -6.75 29.91
C HIS A 170 4.72 -6.65 28.40
N LEU A 171 5.89 -6.66 27.78
CA LEU A 171 6.06 -6.73 26.33
C LEU A 171 6.48 -8.15 25.94
N PHE A 172 5.77 -8.73 25.02
CA PHE A 172 6.10 -9.99 24.39
C PHE A 172 6.42 -9.77 22.92
N MET A 173 7.50 -10.36 22.46
CA MET A 173 7.85 -10.39 21.05
C MET A 173 7.77 -11.83 20.56
N PHE A 174 7.05 -12.04 19.48
CA PHE A 174 6.87 -13.35 18.85
C PHE A 174 7.36 -13.30 17.41
N ILE A 175 8.08 -14.35 17.00
CA ILE A 175 8.50 -14.51 15.61
C ILE A 175 8.25 -15.93 15.14
N THR A 176 7.79 -16.07 13.90
CA THR A 176 7.63 -17.36 13.21
C THR A 176 8.21 -17.25 11.79
N ASP A 177 8.70 -18.36 11.27
CA ASP A 177 9.23 -18.54 9.91
C ASP A 177 8.54 -19.69 9.17
N ASP A 178 7.55 -20.33 9.80
CA ASP A 178 6.89 -21.54 9.34
C ASP A 178 5.36 -21.44 9.31
N GLY A 179 4.82 -20.21 9.16
CA GLY A 179 3.39 -19.98 9.09
C GLY A 179 2.65 -20.22 10.41
N GLY A 180 3.34 -20.06 11.55
CA GLY A 180 2.73 -20.18 12.87
C GLY A 180 2.70 -21.58 13.47
N THR A 181 3.32 -22.57 12.83
CA THR A 181 3.51 -23.90 13.41
C THR A 181 4.32 -23.82 14.70
N ARG A 182 5.30 -22.90 14.74
CA ARG A 182 6.11 -22.58 15.90
C ARG A 182 6.37 -21.08 15.98
N PHE A 183 6.10 -20.50 17.14
CA PHE A 183 6.50 -19.14 17.50
C PHE A 183 7.65 -19.19 18.51
N ARG A 184 8.70 -18.44 18.28
CA ARG A 184 9.70 -18.13 19.29
C ARG A 184 9.29 -16.88 20.02
N GLY A 185 8.99 -17.02 21.32
CA GLY A 185 8.57 -15.95 22.20
C GLY A 185 9.72 -15.43 23.04
N SER A 186 9.75 -14.13 23.22
CA SER A 186 10.64 -13.41 24.13
C SER A 186 9.83 -12.39 24.91
N SER A 187 10.28 -12.00 26.10
CA SER A 187 9.54 -11.06 26.94
C SER A 187 10.45 -10.09 27.67
N LEU A 188 9.93 -8.88 27.84
CA LEU A 188 10.40 -7.87 28.78
C LEU A 188 9.28 -7.64 29.76
N VAL A 189 9.51 -7.87 31.04
CA VAL A 189 8.45 -7.92 32.05
C VAL A 189 8.56 -6.78 33.06
N ASP A 190 7.44 -6.54 33.78
CA ASP A 190 7.35 -5.69 34.98
C ASP A 190 7.54 -4.20 34.75
N TYR A 191 7.13 -3.68 33.59
CA TYR A 191 7.05 -2.24 33.41
C TYR A 191 6.04 -1.60 34.36
N ALA A 192 6.37 -0.43 34.89
CA ALA A 192 5.42 0.39 35.62
C ALA A 192 4.32 0.91 34.69
N ASN A 193 3.10 0.94 35.17
CA ASN A 193 1.96 1.56 34.49
C ASN A 193 1.91 3.04 34.74
#